data_51e4d119b7e64c1db0b4def7d965e193
#
_entry.id   51e4d119b7e64c1db0b4def7d965e193
#
_cell.length_a   1.000
_cell.length_b   1.000
_cell.length_c   1.000
_cell.angle_alpha   90.00
_cell.angle_beta   90.00
_cell.angle_gamma   90.00
#
_symmetry.space_group_name_H-M   'P 1'
#
loop_
_entity.id
_entity.type
_entity.pdbx_description
1 polymer ?
#
loop_
_entity_poly.entity_id
_entity_poly.type
_entity_poly.pdbx_seq_one_letter_code
_entity_poly.pdbx_strand_id
1 'polypeptide(L)'
;LILFTLFTSLIAYTFMEPILLFTGASENTLEYAVDYLSIYLLGTIFVEISTGLNSFINAQGRPAIAMYSVLIGALLNIVLDPIFIFWLDMGVKGAALATVLSQACSAVWVLTFLFSRHASLPLEKRYMTLNRKIILSIFALGVSPFIMASTESLVGFVLNSSLKDFGDIYVSALTILQSAMQFASVPLTGFAQGFVPIVSYNYGHGDKQRVRDCFRVALITMFSFNLLLMLFMILFPSTVASAFTSDERLIETVRWTMPVFLGGMTIFGLQRACQNMFVALGQAKISIFIALLRKVILLIPLALILPHYMGVTGVYAAEAISDATAAICCTLLFFWQFPKILGKIQGNILHTD
;
A
#
# COMPACT_ATOMS: atom_id res chain seq x y z
N LEU A 1 -15.49 -12.55 4.27
CA LEU A 1 -14.24 -12.69 3.54
C LEU A 1 -14.36 -13.80 2.49
N ILE A 2 -14.44 -15.10 2.86
CA ILE A 2 -14.45 -16.25 1.92
C ILE A 2 -15.51 -16.12 0.82
N LEU A 3 -16.76 -15.81 1.16
CA LEU A 3 -17.84 -15.65 0.16
C LEU A 3 -17.56 -14.49 -0.81
N PHE A 4 -17.00 -13.40 -0.31
CA PHE A 4 -16.63 -12.26 -1.15
C PHE A 4 -15.48 -12.61 -2.07
N THR A 5 -14.45 -13.30 -1.56
CA THR A 5 -13.33 -13.78 -2.36
C THR A 5 -13.76 -14.72 -3.48
N LEU A 6 -14.62 -15.70 -3.16
CA LEU A 6 -15.15 -16.62 -4.18
C LEU A 6 -15.95 -15.88 -5.26
N PHE A 7 -16.77 -14.90 -4.87
CA PHE A 7 -17.54 -14.10 -5.81
C PHE A 7 -16.63 -13.25 -6.72
N THR A 8 -15.65 -12.55 -6.14
CA THR A 8 -14.72 -11.72 -6.93
C THR A 8 -13.80 -12.57 -7.80
N SER A 9 -13.31 -13.72 -7.31
CA SER A 9 -12.51 -14.65 -8.11
C SER A 9 -13.30 -15.25 -9.27
N LEU A 10 -14.58 -15.57 -9.08
CA LEU A 10 -15.44 -16.06 -10.15
C LEU A 10 -15.63 -15.02 -11.25
N ILE A 11 -15.88 -13.76 -10.87
CA ILE A 11 -15.99 -12.66 -11.84
C ILE A 11 -14.66 -12.47 -12.57
N ALA A 12 -13.54 -12.41 -11.84
CA ALA A 12 -12.23 -12.23 -12.43
C ALA A 12 -11.85 -13.39 -13.36
N TYR A 13 -12.24 -14.62 -13.03
CA TYR A 13 -12.01 -15.79 -13.88
C TYR A 13 -12.86 -15.75 -15.17
N THR A 14 -14.13 -15.32 -15.05
CA THR A 14 -15.07 -15.24 -16.20
C THR A 14 -14.67 -14.13 -17.19
N PHE A 15 -14.15 -13.01 -16.67
CA PHE A 15 -13.75 -11.85 -17.48
C PHE A 15 -12.23 -11.68 -17.56
N MET A 16 -11.47 -12.76 -17.44
CA MET A 16 -10.01 -12.72 -17.30
C MET A 16 -9.32 -12.05 -18.49
N GLU A 17 -9.60 -12.49 -19.72
CA GLU A 17 -8.99 -11.92 -20.92
C GLU A 17 -9.35 -10.43 -21.12
N PRO A 18 -10.64 -10.01 -21.06
CA PRO A 18 -10.98 -8.59 -21.13
C PRO A 18 -10.29 -7.74 -20.06
N ILE A 19 -10.17 -8.25 -18.82
CA ILE A 19 -9.48 -7.53 -17.73
C ILE A 19 -8.00 -7.39 -18.04
N LEU A 20 -7.33 -8.46 -18.49
CA LEU A 20 -5.91 -8.43 -18.84
C LEU A 20 -5.62 -7.48 -20.00
N LEU A 21 -6.42 -7.51 -21.05
CA LEU A 21 -6.30 -6.58 -22.19
C LEU A 21 -6.51 -5.13 -21.74
N PHE A 22 -7.52 -4.88 -20.90
CA PHE A 22 -7.78 -3.55 -20.35
C PHE A 22 -6.65 -3.04 -19.47
N THR A 23 -5.99 -3.93 -18.73
CA THR A 23 -4.84 -3.57 -17.87
C THR A 23 -3.52 -3.44 -18.62
N GLY A 24 -3.49 -3.71 -19.94
CA GLY A 24 -2.35 -3.43 -20.80
C GLY A 24 -1.56 -4.67 -21.25
N ALA A 25 -2.11 -5.87 -21.11
CA ALA A 25 -1.51 -7.05 -21.71
C ALA A 25 -1.47 -6.91 -23.23
N SER A 26 -0.33 -7.19 -23.86
CA SER A 26 -0.18 -7.28 -25.32
C SER A 26 -0.56 -8.68 -25.79
N GLU A 27 -0.82 -8.85 -27.10
CA GLU A 27 -1.09 -10.16 -27.70
C GLU A 27 0.00 -11.19 -27.38
N ASN A 28 1.27 -10.76 -27.30
CA ASN A 28 2.42 -11.63 -27.00
C ASN A 28 2.51 -12.01 -25.51
N THR A 29 1.94 -11.23 -24.61
CA THR A 29 2.01 -11.46 -23.16
C THR A 29 0.72 -12.02 -22.59
N LEU A 30 -0.37 -11.97 -23.35
CA LEU A 30 -1.70 -12.37 -22.90
C LEU A 30 -1.73 -13.84 -22.44
N GLU A 31 -1.15 -14.75 -23.20
CA GLU A 31 -1.10 -16.18 -22.86
C GLU A 31 -0.42 -16.41 -21.51
N TYR A 32 0.75 -15.81 -21.30
CA TYR A 32 1.47 -15.93 -20.02
C TYR A 32 0.71 -15.30 -18.85
N ALA A 33 0.02 -14.19 -19.11
CA ALA A 33 -0.79 -13.51 -18.10
C ALA A 33 -2.03 -14.33 -17.70
N VAL A 34 -2.67 -15.01 -18.67
CA VAL A 34 -3.79 -15.92 -18.45
C VAL A 34 -3.32 -17.15 -17.66
N ASP A 35 -2.19 -17.73 -18.02
CA ASP A 35 -1.59 -18.86 -17.34
C ASP A 35 -1.29 -18.55 -15.86
N TYR A 36 -0.69 -17.39 -15.61
CA TYR A 36 -0.43 -16.92 -14.24
C TYR A 36 -1.71 -16.70 -13.46
N LEU A 37 -2.61 -15.87 -14.02
CA LEU A 37 -3.80 -15.40 -13.33
C LEU A 37 -4.78 -16.54 -13.03
N SER A 38 -4.90 -17.53 -13.94
CA SER A 38 -5.77 -18.70 -13.73
C SER A 38 -5.39 -19.49 -12.46
N ILE A 39 -4.10 -19.74 -12.26
CA ILE A 39 -3.59 -20.43 -11.06
C ILE A 39 -3.72 -19.54 -9.83
N TYR A 40 -3.35 -18.25 -9.95
CA TYR A 40 -3.38 -17.29 -8.85
C TYR A 40 -4.80 -17.09 -8.31
N LEU A 41 -5.82 -16.99 -9.19
CA LEU A 41 -7.22 -16.82 -8.79
C LEU A 41 -7.74 -18.02 -7.98
N LEU A 42 -7.31 -19.24 -8.28
CA LEU A 42 -7.65 -20.42 -7.47
C LEU A 42 -7.05 -20.33 -6.06
N GLY A 43 -5.87 -19.70 -5.95
CA GLY A 43 -5.18 -19.48 -4.68
C GLY A 43 -5.58 -18.23 -3.91
N THR A 44 -6.38 -17.33 -4.48
CA THR A 44 -6.76 -16.04 -3.85
C THR A 44 -7.37 -16.21 -2.46
N ILE A 45 -8.05 -17.32 -2.21
CA ILE A 45 -8.61 -17.62 -0.89
C ILE A 45 -7.52 -17.69 0.20
N PHE A 46 -6.35 -18.23 -0.11
CA PHE A 46 -5.23 -18.30 0.83
C PHE A 46 -4.62 -16.93 1.06
N VAL A 47 -4.53 -16.11 0.00
CA VAL A 47 -4.07 -14.71 0.08
C VAL A 47 -4.98 -13.91 1.00
N GLU A 48 -6.28 -14.01 0.82
CA GLU A 48 -7.27 -13.30 1.63
C GLU A 48 -7.30 -13.78 3.08
N ILE A 49 -7.13 -15.08 3.33
CA ILE A 49 -7.01 -15.62 4.69
C ILE A 49 -5.72 -15.12 5.34
N SER A 50 -4.58 -15.23 4.66
CA SER A 50 -3.30 -14.83 5.23
C SER A 50 -3.24 -13.34 5.53
N THR A 51 -3.70 -12.48 4.62
CA THR A 51 -3.62 -11.02 4.75
C THR A 51 -4.76 -10.46 5.60
N GLY A 52 -6.00 -10.86 5.31
CA GLY A 52 -7.20 -10.34 5.96
C GLY A 52 -7.27 -10.75 7.43
N LEU A 53 -7.06 -12.03 7.75
CA LEU A 53 -7.09 -12.49 9.14
C LEU A 53 -5.82 -12.12 9.93
N ASN A 54 -4.71 -11.82 9.27
CA ASN A 54 -3.50 -11.33 9.93
C ASN A 54 -3.75 -10.01 10.68
N SER A 55 -4.63 -9.15 10.16
CA SER A 55 -5.04 -7.92 10.82
C SER A 55 -5.70 -8.18 12.19
N PHE A 56 -6.43 -9.29 12.37
CA PHE A 56 -7.00 -9.68 13.66
C PHE A 56 -5.94 -10.13 14.66
N ILE A 57 -4.83 -10.74 14.21
CA ILE A 57 -3.70 -11.09 15.08
C ILE A 57 -3.02 -9.82 15.58
N ASN A 58 -2.80 -8.84 14.70
CA ASN A 58 -2.28 -7.52 15.06
C ASN A 58 -3.19 -6.81 16.09
N ALA A 59 -4.52 -6.82 15.87
CA ALA A 59 -5.49 -6.23 16.77
C ALA A 59 -5.54 -6.88 18.16
N GLN A 60 -5.15 -8.15 18.28
CA GLN A 60 -4.98 -8.86 19.56
C GLN A 60 -3.66 -8.54 20.28
N GLY A 61 -2.85 -7.60 19.77
CA GLY A 61 -1.57 -7.24 20.36
C GLY A 61 -0.45 -8.27 20.15
N ARG A 62 -0.56 -9.10 19.10
CA ARG A 62 0.43 -10.14 18.77
C ARG A 62 1.13 -9.90 17.42
N PRO A 63 1.74 -8.72 17.20
CA PRO A 63 2.34 -8.37 15.90
C PRO A 63 3.49 -9.29 15.49
N ALA A 64 4.22 -9.87 16.44
CA ALA A 64 5.28 -10.84 16.13
C ALA A 64 4.73 -12.10 15.45
N ILE A 65 3.58 -12.61 15.88
CA ILE A 65 2.95 -13.79 15.27
C ILE A 65 2.42 -13.44 13.87
N ALA A 66 1.87 -12.24 13.72
CA ALA A 66 1.45 -11.70 12.44
C ALA A 66 2.64 -11.57 11.47
N MET A 67 3.79 -11.10 11.95
CA MET A 67 5.03 -11.00 11.17
C MET A 67 5.51 -12.37 10.70
N TYR A 68 5.49 -13.39 11.55
CA TYR A 68 5.91 -14.73 11.15
C TYR A 68 5.09 -15.31 10.00
N SER A 69 3.79 -15.03 9.91
CA SER A 69 2.99 -15.48 8.76
C SER A 69 3.51 -14.91 7.44
N VAL A 70 3.88 -13.63 7.44
CA VAL A 70 4.43 -12.96 6.24
C VAL A 70 5.83 -13.50 5.91
N LEU A 71 6.68 -13.69 6.92
CA LEU A 71 8.02 -14.23 6.73
C LEU A 71 8.00 -15.67 6.17
N ILE A 72 7.12 -16.52 6.69
CA ILE A 72 6.94 -17.90 6.18
C ILE A 72 6.56 -17.86 4.71
N GLY A 73 5.58 -17.04 4.32
CA GLY A 73 5.17 -16.91 2.93
C GLY A 73 6.30 -16.39 2.03
N ALA A 74 6.98 -15.32 2.46
CA ALA A 74 8.07 -14.74 1.68
C ALA A 74 9.26 -15.70 1.50
N LEU A 75 9.71 -16.36 2.57
CA LEU A 75 10.83 -17.30 2.50
C LEU A 75 10.49 -18.51 1.65
N LEU A 76 9.29 -19.06 1.79
CA LEU A 76 8.85 -20.17 0.95
C LEU A 76 8.76 -19.78 -0.51
N ASN A 77 8.25 -18.59 -0.83
CA ASN A 77 8.16 -18.11 -2.20
C ASN A 77 9.55 -17.98 -2.83
N ILE A 78 10.52 -17.36 -2.12
CA ILE A 78 11.91 -17.23 -2.58
C ILE A 78 12.54 -18.60 -2.89
N VAL A 79 12.19 -19.64 -2.12
CA VAL A 79 12.73 -21.00 -2.34
C VAL A 79 11.97 -21.74 -3.44
N LEU A 80 10.63 -21.60 -3.48
CA LEU A 80 9.79 -22.36 -4.41
C LEU A 80 9.84 -21.78 -5.84
N ASP A 81 10.00 -20.46 -5.99
CA ASP A 81 10.07 -19.81 -7.31
C ASP A 81 11.18 -20.41 -8.19
N PRO A 82 12.46 -20.47 -7.77
CA PRO A 82 13.51 -21.11 -8.59
C PRO A 82 13.24 -22.58 -8.89
N ILE A 83 12.66 -23.31 -7.94
CA ILE A 83 12.36 -24.74 -8.10
C ILE A 83 11.30 -24.94 -9.19
N PHE A 84 10.20 -24.20 -9.13
CA PHE A 84 9.11 -24.40 -10.08
C PHE A 84 9.38 -23.74 -11.43
N ILE A 85 10.03 -22.58 -11.44
CA ILE A 85 10.33 -21.87 -12.69
C ILE A 85 11.41 -22.59 -13.49
N PHE A 86 12.55 -22.94 -12.84
CA PHE A 86 13.74 -23.42 -13.54
C PHE A 86 13.95 -24.92 -13.43
N TRP A 87 13.81 -25.54 -12.22
CA TRP A 87 14.08 -26.97 -12.07
C TRP A 87 12.96 -27.87 -12.63
N LEU A 88 11.69 -27.41 -12.47
CA LEU A 88 10.52 -28.12 -13.00
C LEU A 88 10.09 -27.59 -14.38
N ASP A 89 10.80 -26.58 -14.91
CA ASP A 89 10.56 -25.95 -16.23
C ASP A 89 9.10 -25.52 -16.44
N MET A 90 8.44 -25.09 -15.37
CA MET A 90 7.03 -24.65 -15.41
C MET A 90 6.87 -23.18 -15.83
N GLY A 91 7.98 -22.42 -15.93
CA GLY A 91 7.95 -21.02 -16.32
C GLY A 91 6.99 -20.18 -15.47
N VAL A 92 6.11 -19.41 -16.12
CA VAL A 92 5.16 -18.50 -15.48
C VAL A 92 4.12 -19.22 -14.60
N LYS A 93 3.69 -20.44 -15.01
CA LYS A 93 2.80 -21.30 -14.19
C LYS A 93 3.46 -21.69 -12.89
N GLY A 94 4.78 -21.97 -12.94
CA GLY A 94 5.57 -22.29 -11.75
C GLY A 94 5.61 -21.16 -10.74
N ALA A 95 5.81 -19.91 -11.19
CA ALA A 95 5.78 -18.73 -10.34
C ALA A 95 4.41 -18.52 -9.66
N ALA A 96 3.32 -18.71 -10.42
CA ALA A 96 1.97 -18.63 -9.85
C ALA A 96 1.73 -19.70 -8.77
N LEU A 97 2.14 -20.95 -9.06
CA LEU A 97 1.98 -22.07 -8.12
C LEU A 97 2.83 -21.88 -6.85
N ALA A 98 4.08 -21.43 -6.99
CA ALA A 98 4.94 -21.10 -5.85
C ALA A 98 4.31 -20.04 -4.93
N THR A 99 3.75 -18.99 -5.53
CA THR A 99 3.04 -17.93 -4.79
C THR A 99 1.83 -18.51 -4.05
N VAL A 100 0.98 -19.29 -4.71
CA VAL A 100 -0.23 -19.88 -4.09
C VAL A 100 0.15 -20.81 -2.92
N LEU A 101 1.15 -21.68 -3.09
CA LEU A 101 1.60 -22.58 -2.03
C LEU A 101 2.20 -21.82 -0.84
N SER A 102 2.98 -20.79 -1.10
CA SER A 102 3.55 -19.94 -0.06
C SER A 102 2.47 -19.20 0.74
N GLN A 103 1.45 -18.69 0.06
CA GLN A 103 0.30 -18.07 0.72
C GLN A 103 -0.55 -19.09 1.47
N ALA A 104 -0.68 -20.31 0.96
CA ALA A 104 -1.37 -21.39 1.67
C ALA A 104 -0.68 -21.71 3.01
N CYS A 105 0.66 -21.80 3.02
CA CYS A 105 1.42 -21.99 4.27
C CYS A 105 1.23 -20.83 5.25
N SER A 106 1.24 -19.57 4.76
CA SER A 106 0.92 -18.40 5.58
C SER A 106 -0.48 -18.47 6.16
N ALA A 107 -1.47 -18.85 5.34
CA ALA A 107 -2.85 -19.02 5.77
C ALA A 107 -3.02 -20.09 6.85
N VAL A 108 -2.33 -21.23 6.69
CA VAL A 108 -2.31 -22.30 7.70
C VAL A 108 -1.73 -21.78 9.03
N TRP A 109 -0.63 -21.03 9.00
CA TRP A 109 -0.06 -20.42 10.20
C TRP A 109 -1.07 -19.50 10.91
N VAL A 110 -1.69 -18.59 10.18
CA VAL A 110 -2.69 -17.65 10.69
C VAL A 110 -3.88 -18.38 11.30
N LEU A 111 -4.43 -19.37 10.59
CA LEU A 111 -5.56 -20.17 11.08
C LEU A 111 -5.19 -20.98 12.31
N THR A 112 -4.02 -21.62 12.33
CA THR A 112 -3.53 -22.39 13.48
C THR A 112 -3.47 -21.52 14.73
N PHE A 113 -2.99 -20.28 14.63
CA PHE A 113 -2.98 -19.36 15.75
C PHE A 113 -4.40 -18.97 16.16
N LEU A 114 -5.26 -18.56 15.22
CA LEU A 114 -6.61 -18.07 15.51
C LEU A 114 -7.55 -19.15 16.07
N PHE A 115 -7.31 -20.44 15.76
CA PHE A 115 -8.04 -21.56 16.38
C PHE A 115 -7.36 -22.04 17.67
N SER A 116 -6.20 -21.53 18.03
CA SER A 116 -5.49 -21.93 19.24
C SER A 116 -6.07 -21.26 20.50
N ARG A 117 -5.80 -21.85 21.65
CA ARG A 117 -6.13 -21.29 22.98
C ARG A 117 -5.28 -20.04 23.32
N HIS A 118 -4.25 -19.73 22.52
CA HIS A 118 -3.39 -18.58 22.70
C HIS A 118 -3.97 -17.30 22.07
N ALA A 119 -4.99 -17.41 21.24
CA ALA A 119 -5.71 -16.28 20.68
C ALA A 119 -6.64 -15.69 21.77
N SER A 120 -6.55 -14.37 21.99
CA SER A 120 -7.48 -13.68 22.92
C SER A 120 -8.92 -13.67 22.40
N LEU A 121 -9.07 -13.70 21.07
CA LEU A 121 -10.35 -13.82 20.37
C LEU A 121 -10.26 -14.98 19.39
N PRO A 122 -10.48 -16.22 19.83
CA PRO A 122 -10.41 -17.39 18.96
C PRO A 122 -11.57 -17.42 17.97
N LEU A 123 -11.33 -18.00 16.80
CA LEU A 123 -12.38 -18.27 15.82
C LEU A 123 -13.27 -19.42 16.31
N GLU A 124 -14.54 -19.11 16.60
CA GLU A 124 -15.52 -20.11 17.01
C GLU A 124 -16.60 -20.28 15.94
N LYS A 125 -16.91 -21.52 15.59
CA LYS A 125 -17.92 -21.86 14.57
C LYS A 125 -19.29 -21.26 14.88
N ARG A 126 -19.65 -21.10 16.15
CA ARG A 126 -20.94 -20.55 16.57
C ARG A 126 -21.18 -19.11 16.13
N TYR A 127 -20.11 -18.34 15.89
CA TYR A 127 -20.19 -16.95 15.44
C TYR A 127 -20.08 -16.80 13.91
N MET A 128 -19.89 -17.89 13.17
CA MET A 128 -19.82 -17.89 11.70
C MET A 128 -21.23 -17.80 11.08
N THR A 129 -21.99 -16.79 11.48
CA THR A 129 -23.34 -16.53 10.96
C THR A 129 -23.34 -15.24 10.15
N LEU A 130 -24.08 -15.24 9.04
CA LEU A 130 -24.24 -14.06 8.20
C LEU A 130 -25.24 -13.09 8.85
N ASN A 131 -24.75 -12.00 9.41
CA ASN A 131 -25.58 -10.94 9.95
C ASN A 131 -25.52 -9.72 9.02
N ARG A 132 -26.66 -9.36 8.43
CA ARG A 132 -26.76 -8.25 7.46
C ARG A 132 -26.24 -6.91 8.02
N LYS A 133 -26.49 -6.62 9.30
CA LYS A 133 -26.04 -5.37 9.92
C LYS A 133 -24.52 -5.32 10.01
N ILE A 134 -23.88 -6.44 10.41
CA ILE A 134 -22.42 -6.55 10.52
C ILE A 134 -21.80 -6.47 9.12
N ILE A 135 -22.36 -7.17 8.14
CA ILE A 135 -21.87 -7.16 6.75
C ILE A 135 -21.92 -5.75 6.17
N LEU A 136 -23.04 -5.03 6.32
CA LEU A 136 -23.14 -3.64 5.85
C LEU A 136 -22.14 -2.71 6.52
N SER A 137 -21.88 -2.90 7.82
CA SER A 137 -20.88 -2.11 8.55
C SER A 137 -19.45 -2.40 8.03
N ILE A 138 -19.12 -3.66 7.73
CA ILE A 138 -17.85 -4.05 7.15
C ILE A 138 -17.68 -3.40 5.77
N PHE A 139 -18.69 -3.48 4.89
CA PHE A 139 -18.63 -2.84 3.59
C PHE A 139 -18.51 -1.31 3.70
N ALA A 140 -19.27 -0.68 4.58
CA ALA A 140 -19.20 0.76 4.80
C ALA A 140 -17.80 1.23 5.23
N LEU A 141 -17.11 0.45 6.08
CA LEU A 141 -15.72 0.72 6.46
C LEU A 141 -14.73 0.39 5.35
N GLY A 142 -15.00 -0.66 4.58
CA GLY A 142 -14.13 -1.11 3.48
C GLY A 142 -14.17 -0.21 2.24
N VAL A 143 -15.23 0.57 2.02
CA VAL A 143 -15.34 1.50 0.87
C VAL A 143 -14.18 2.50 0.84
N SER A 144 -13.75 3.00 1.99
CA SER A 144 -12.66 3.99 2.06
C SER A 144 -11.31 3.45 1.55
N PRO A 145 -10.76 2.35 2.08
CA PRO A 145 -9.54 1.78 1.54
C PRO A 145 -9.70 1.26 0.10
N PHE A 146 -10.89 0.80 -0.30
CA PHE A 146 -11.18 0.42 -1.68
C PHE A 146 -11.04 1.61 -2.64
N ILE A 147 -11.65 2.75 -2.32
CA ILE A 147 -11.51 3.98 -3.12
C ILE A 147 -10.04 4.40 -3.21
N MET A 148 -9.30 4.32 -2.10
CA MET A 148 -7.87 4.67 -2.10
C MET A 148 -7.06 3.77 -3.02
N ALA A 149 -7.25 2.45 -2.93
CA ALA A 149 -6.55 1.48 -3.79
C ALA A 149 -6.94 1.61 -5.27
N SER A 150 -8.24 1.78 -5.56
CA SER A 150 -8.72 2.01 -6.93
C SER A 150 -8.17 3.30 -7.53
N THR A 151 -8.00 4.33 -6.71
CA THR A 151 -7.42 5.60 -7.14
C THR A 151 -5.94 5.45 -7.51
N GLU A 152 -5.18 4.62 -6.82
CA GLU A 152 -3.77 4.34 -7.19
C GLU A 152 -3.67 3.64 -8.55
N SER A 153 -4.55 2.68 -8.83
CA SER A 153 -4.62 2.02 -10.14
C SER A 153 -4.99 3.00 -11.26
N LEU A 154 -5.96 3.90 -11.00
CA LEU A 154 -6.35 4.95 -11.96
C LEU A 154 -5.18 5.90 -12.26
N VAL A 155 -4.45 6.31 -11.24
CA VAL A 155 -3.26 7.16 -11.40
C VAL A 155 -2.20 6.45 -12.24
N GLY A 156 -1.91 5.17 -11.96
CA GLY A 156 -0.98 4.37 -12.76
C GLY A 156 -1.38 4.34 -14.24
N PHE A 157 -2.67 4.13 -14.51
CA PHE A 157 -3.19 4.17 -15.89
C PHE A 157 -2.99 5.54 -16.55
N VAL A 158 -3.34 6.63 -15.88
CA VAL A 158 -3.19 8.00 -16.41
C VAL A 158 -1.73 8.33 -16.70
N LEU A 159 -0.80 8.05 -15.77
CA LEU A 159 0.61 8.31 -15.96
C LEU A 159 1.21 7.49 -17.11
N ASN A 160 0.89 6.20 -17.19
CA ASN A 160 1.35 5.33 -18.26
C ASN A 160 0.80 5.80 -19.63
N SER A 161 -0.50 6.12 -19.70
CA SER A 161 -1.11 6.64 -20.94
C SER A 161 -0.48 7.96 -21.37
N SER A 162 -0.23 8.87 -20.42
CA SER A 162 0.40 10.16 -20.73
C SER A 162 1.85 10.03 -21.19
N LEU A 163 2.58 8.99 -20.78
CA LEU A 163 3.97 8.76 -21.19
C LEU A 163 4.09 7.97 -22.49
N LYS A 164 3.09 7.16 -22.83
CA LYS A 164 3.11 6.31 -24.02
C LYS A 164 3.34 7.12 -25.31
N ASP A 165 2.78 8.31 -25.39
CA ASP A 165 2.91 9.20 -26.56
C ASP A 165 4.36 9.74 -26.73
N PHE A 166 5.17 9.72 -25.67
CA PHE A 166 6.57 10.15 -25.69
C PHE A 166 7.56 9.01 -25.95
N GLY A 167 7.12 7.75 -25.82
CA GLY A 167 7.91 6.55 -26.11
C GLY A 167 8.05 5.58 -24.92
N ASP A 168 8.23 4.32 -25.25
CA ASP A 168 8.24 3.20 -24.29
C ASP A 168 9.37 3.29 -23.24
N ILE A 169 10.46 3.96 -23.56
CA ILE A 169 11.57 4.15 -22.61
C ILE A 169 11.12 4.96 -21.37
N TYR A 170 10.22 5.92 -21.55
CA TYR A 170 9.70 6.74 -20.44
C TYR A 170 8.71 5.96 -19.58
N VAL A 171 7.91 5.07 -20.19
CA VAL A 171 7.03 4.15 -19.45
C VAL A 171 7.86 3.18 -18.60
N SER A 172 8.95 2.64 -19.18
CA SER A 172 9.89 1.77 -18.47
C SER A 172 10.60 2.51 -17.34
N ALA A 173 11.00 3.76 -17.56
CA ALA A 173 11.58 4.61 -16.52
C ALA A 173 10.58 4.85 -15.38
N LEU A 174 9.29 5.14 -15.67
CA LEU A 174 8.25 5.29 -14.66
C LEU A 174 8.11 4.05 -13.80
N THR A 175 8.20 2.85 -14.36
CA THR A 175 8.12 1.59 -13.61
C THR A 175 9.26 1.48 -12.58
N ILE A 176 10.49 1.86 -12.95
CA ILE A 176 11.62 1.91 -12.02
C ILE A 176 11.37 2.95 -10.92
N LEU A 177 10.90 4.15 -11.28
CA LEU A 177 10.61 5.21 -10.33
C LEU A 177 9.51 4.83 -9.34
N GLN A 178 8.45 4.18 -9.80
CA GLN A 178 7.37 3.68 -8.93
C GLN A 178 7.87 2.56 -8.01
N SER A 179 8.74 1.67 -8.49
CA SER A 179 9.35 0.63 -7.67
C SER A 179 10.24 1.23 -6.57
N ALA A 180 11.04 2.25 -6.90
CA ALA A 180 11.85 2.99 -5.94
C ALA A 180 10.96 3.70 -4.89
N MET A 181 9.87 4.33 -5.33
CA MET A 181 8.89 4.98 -4.46
C MET A 181 8.23 3.96 -3.51
N GLN A 182 7.87 2.79 -4.01
CA GLN A 182 7.27 1.73 -3.20
C GLN A 182 8.26 1.19 -2.17
N PHE A 183 9.51 0.97 -2.55
CA PHE A 183 10.58 0.56 -1.64
C PHE A 183 10.70 1.53 -0.44
N ALA A 184 10.62 2.84 -0.69
CA ALA A 184 10.62 3.85 0.37
C ALA A 184 9.33 3.86 1.23
N SER A 185 8.19 3.54 0.63
CA SER A 185 6.89 3.58 1.32
C SER A 185 6.67 2.41 2.28
N VAL A 186 7.27 1.24 2.03
CA VAL A 186 7.11 0.04 2.86
C VAL A 186 7.58 0.25 4.30
N PRO A 187 8.80 0.75 4.58
CA PRO A 187 9.24 1.04 5.95
C PRO A 187 8.37 2.08 6.66
N LEU A 188 7.90 3.12 5.95
CA LEU A 188 7.00 4.12 6.52
C LEU A 188 5.67 3.51 6.97
N THR A 189 5.16 2.54 6.19
CA THR A 189 3.96 1.78 6.57
C THR A 189 4.22 0.93 7.80
N GLY A 190 5.40 0.29 7.90
CA GLY A 190 5.81 -0.46 9.09
C GLY A 190 5.88 0.42 10.35
N PHE A 191 6.48 1.60 10.26
CA PHE A 191 6.49 2.56 11.37
C PHE A 191 5.07 2.97 11.79
N ALA A 192 4.19 3.23 10.80
CA ALA A 192 2.79 3.58 11.09
C ALA A 192 2.05 2.47 11.84
N GLN A 193 2.23 1.22 11.44
CA GLN A 193 1.63 0.06 12.13
C GLN A 193 2.12 -0.08 13.57
N GLY A 194 3.34 0.37 13.88
CA GLY A 194 3.87 0.39 15.24
C GLY A 194 3.26 1.47 16.12
N PHE A 195 3.20 2.72 15.65
CA PHE A 195 2.78 3.82 16.51
C PHE A 195 1.27 4.08 16.55
N VAL A 196 0.52 3.79 15.49
CA VAL A 196 -0.94 4.03 15.42
C VAL A 196 -1.70 3.37 16.58
N PRO A 197 -1.49 2.08 16.92
CA PRO A 197 -2.16 1.46 18.06
C PRO A 197 -1.81 2.12 19.39
N ILE A 198 -0.54 2.53 19.57
CA ILE A 198 -0.08 3.19 20.80
C ILE A 198 -0.79 4.54 20.98
N VAL A 199 -0.87 5.32 19.91
CA VAL A 199 -1.59 6.61 19.91
C VAL A 199 -3.07 6.40 20.19
N SER A 200 -3.73 5.46 19.48
CA SER A 200 -5.16 5.21 19.66
C SER A 200 -5.51 4.78 21.07
N TYR A 201 -4.69 3.92 21.68
CA TYR A 201 -4.86 3.49 23.08
C TYR A 201 -4.74 4.65 24.06
N ASN A 202 -3.64 5.44 23.97
CA ASN A 202 -3.41 6.56 24.88
C ASN A 202 -4.41 7.71 24.66
N TYR A 203 -4.90 7.90 23.41
CA TYR A 203 -5.98 8.83 23.13
C TYR A 203 -7.29 8.41 23.79
N GLY A 204 -7.66 7.12 23.72
CA GLY A 204 -8.83 6.57 24.41
C GLY A 204 -8.72 6.62 25.94
N HIS A 205 -7.49 6.45 26.47
CA HIS A 205 -7.21 6.55 27.92
C HIS A 205 -7.16 8.00 28.43
N GLY A 206 -7.10 8.99 27.55
CA GLY A 206 -7.05 10.42 27.93
C GLY A 206 -5.66 10.98 28.18
N ASP A 207 -4.58 10.22 27.94
CA ASP A 207 -3.19 10.65 28.18
C ASP A 207 -2.67 11.49 27.00
N LYS A 208 -2.93 12.81 27.09
CA LYS A 208 -2.50 13.79 26.09
C LYS A 208 -0.99 13.87 25.91
N GLN A 209 -0.25 13.71 27.01
CA GLN A 209 1.20 13.86 26.96
C GLN A 209 1.81 12.71 26.18
N ARG A 210 1.42 11.47 26.46
CA ARG A 210 1.88 10.29 25.71
C ARG A 210 1.50 10.35 24.22
N VAL A 211 0.31 10.86 23.89
CA VAL A 211 -0.08 11.06 22.49
C VAL A 211 0.86 12.05 21.79
N ARG A 212 1.23 13.17 22.44
CA ARG A 212 2.18 14.14 21.89
C ARG A 212 3.58 13.56 21.73
N ASP A 213 4.06 12.86 22.75
CA ASP A 213 5.41 12.28 22.75
C ASP A 213 5.52 11.18 21.67
N CYS A 214 4.51 10.31 21.55
CA CYS A 214 4.46 9.31 20.50
C CYS A 214 4.44 9.95 19.12
N PHE A 215 3.64 11.00 18.92
CA PHE A 215 3.62 11.75 17.64
C PHE A 215 4.98 12.36 17.32
N ARG A 216 5.63 12.99 18.31
CA ARG A 216 6.96 13.60 18.12
C ARG A 216 7.99 12.58 17.66
N VAL A 217 8.03 11.42 18.32
CA VAL A 217 8.93 10.32 17.94
C VAL A 217 8.60 9.81 16.54
N ALA A 218 7.31 9.54 16.25
CA ALA A 218 6.87 9.07 14.94
C ALA A 218 7.22 10.08 13.83
N LEU A 219 6.98 11.38 14.07
CA LEU A 219 7.28 12.44 13.10
C LEU A 219 8.76 12.50 12.78
N ILE A 220 9.62 12.56 13.81
CA ILE A 220 11.08 12.62 13.63
C ILE A 220 11.59 11.38 12.91
N THR A 221 11.17 10.19 13.35
CA THR A 221 11.63 8.92 12.76
C THR A 221 11.21 8.78 11.31
N MET A 222 9.93 9.00 11.02
CA MET A 222 9.40 8.85 9.65
C MET A 222 9.96 9.92 8.71
N PHE A 223 10.06 11.16 9.17
CA PHE A 223 10.62 12.25 8.36
C PHE A 223 12.11 12.04 8.09
N SER A 224 12.91 11.76 9.12
CA SER A 224 14.36 11.58 8.96
C SER A 224 14.67 10.37 8.07
N PHE A 225 13.99 9.24 8.29
CA PHE A 225 14.16 8.05 7.47
C PHE A 225 13.81 8.31 6.01
N ASN A 226 12.64 8.90 5.77
CA ASN A 226 12.19 9.22 4.41
C ASN A 226 13.13 10.21 3.72
N LEU A 227 13.52 11.28 4.42
CA LEU A 227 14.40 12.31 3.88
C LEU A 227 15.76 11.72 3.48
N LEU A 228 16.38 10.92 4.36
CA LEU A 228 17.67 10.28 4.08
C LEU A 228 17.58 9.34 2.87
N LEU A 229 16.52 8.53 2.80
CA LEU A 229 16.31 7.59 1.69
C LEU A 229 16.05 8.31 0.37
N MET A 230 15.20 9.35 0.38
CA MET A 230 14.94 10.16 -0.81
C MET A 230 16.19 10.91 -1.29
N LEU A 231 16.93 11.50 -0.37
CA LEU A 231 18.21 12.15 -0.71
C LEU A 231 19.20 11.15 -1.33
N PHE A 232 19.29 9.94 -0.79
CA PHE A 232 20.14 8.90 -1.39
C PHE A 232 19.69 8.59 -2.82
N MET A 233 18.41 8.37 -3.08
CA MET A 233 17.90 8.05 -4.41
C MET A 233 18.09 9.21 -5.39
N ILE A 234 17.90 10.47 -4.95
CA ILE A 234 18.05 11.66 -5.79
C ILE A 234 19.52 11.96 -6.09
N LEU A 235 20.43 11.72 -5.15
CA LEU A 235 21.86 11.97 -5.34
C LEU A 235 22.56 10.85 -6.13
N PHE A 236 22.05 9.62 -6.03
CA PHE A 236 22.63 8.44 -6.68
C PHE A 236 21.63 7.72 -7.62
N PRO A 237 20.97 8.42 -8.55
CA PRO A 237 19.89 7.85 -9.36
C PRO A 237 20.39 6.72 -10.27
N SER A 238 21.60 6.83 -10.82
CA SER A 238 22.18 5.80 -11.68
C SER A 238 22.46 4.49 -10.90
N THR A 239 22.91 4.59 -9.65
CA THR A 239 23.13 3.43 -8.78
C THR A 239 21.80 2.73 -8.45
N VAL A 240 20.76 3.51 -8.20
CA VAL A 240 19.42 2.94 -7.97
C VAL A 240 18.90 2.31 -9.26
N ALA A 241 19.02 2.96 -10.41
CA ALA A 241 18.57 2.44 -11.70
C ALA A 241 19.28 1.14 -12.08
N SER A 242 20.60 1.05 -11.86
CA SER A 242 21.40 -0.14 -12.18
C SER A 242 21.03 -1.40 -11.37
N ALA A 243 20.31 -1.24 -10.24
CA ALA A 243 19.75 -2.35 -9.50
C ALA A 243 18.50 -2.98 -10.19
N PHE A 244 17.87 -2.24 -11.12
CA PHE A 244 16.67 -2.68 -11.84
C PHE A 244 16.93 -3.07 -13.30
N THR A 245 17.96 -2.48 -13.94
CA THR A 245 18.24 -2.68 -15.36
C THR A 245 19.72 -2.56 -15.68
N SER A 246 20.15 -3.23 -16.75
CA SER A 246 21.48 -3.09 -17.34
C SER A 246 21.46 -2.24 -18.64
N ASP A 247 20.30 -1.74 -19.07
CA ASP A 247 20.17 -0.90 -20.25
C ASP A 247 20.65 0.52 -19.96
N GLU A 248 21.76 0.91 -20.57
CA GLU A 248 22.38 2.22 -20.36
C GLU A 248 21.46 3.39 -20.74
N ARG A 249 20.63 3.23 -21.79
CA ARG A 249 19.69 4.28 -22.21
C ARG A 249 18.61 4.49 -21.15
N LEU A 250 18.13 3.41 -20.59
CA LEU A 250 17.13 3.47 -19.53
C LEU A 250 17.73 4.04 -18.23
N ILE A 251 18.97 3.67 -17.89
CA ILE A 251 19.68 4.24 -16.74
C ILE A 251 19.84 5.75 -16.91
N GLU A 252 20.26 6.23 -18.11
CA GLU A 252 20.39 7.67 -18.38
C GLU A 252 19.04 8.39 -18.30
N THR A 253 17.95 7.76 -18.77
CA THR A 253 16.61 8.32 -18.64
C THR A 253 16.20 8.44 -17.17
N VAL A 254 16.42 7.41 -16.36
CA VAL A 254 16.12 7.42 -14.93
C VAL A 254 16.98 8.44 -14.19
N ARG A 255 18.22 8.64 -14.58
CA ARG A 255 19.16 9.59 -13.96
C ARG A 255 18.60 11.01 -13.87
N TRP A 256 17.95 11.51 -14.91
CA TRP A 256 17.37 12.85 -14.89
C TRP A 256 15.91 12.87 -14.41
N THR A 257 15.14 11.80 -14.64
CA THR A 257 13.74 11.74 -14.25
C THR A 257 13.55 11.50 -12.74
N MET A 258 14.44 10.73 -12.11
CA MET A 258 14.32 10.37 -10.68
C MET A 258 14.34 11.59 -9.75
N PRO A 259 15.26 12.56 -9.88
CA PRO A 259 15.23 13.77 -9.06
C PRO A 259 13.93 14.58 -9.23
N VAL A 260 13.44 14.64 -10.47
CA VAL A 260 12.18 15.35 -10.77
C VAL A 260 11.00 14.65 -10.13
N PHE A 261 10.88 13.33 -10.30
CA PHE A 261 9.75 12.53 -9.82
C PHE A 261 9.72 12.43 -8.28
N LEU A 262 10.87 12.12 -7.66
CA LEU A 262 10.97 11.92 -6.21
C LEU A 262 11.15 13.23 -5.42
N GLY A 263 11.36 14.37 -6.08
CA GLY A 263 11.63 15.64 -5.41
C GLY A 263 10.55 16.01 -4.38
N GLY A 264 9.26 15.86 -4.73
CA GLY A 264 8.15 16.11 -3.83
C GLY A 264 8.05 15.12 -2.66
N MET A 265 8.53 13.90 -2.87
CA MET A 265 8.52 12.85 -1.85
C MET A 265 9.53 13.07 -0.71
N THR A 266 10.47 14.00 -0.83
CA THR A 266 11.43 14.30 0.25
C THR A 266 10.74 14.66 1.57
N ILE A 267 9.59 15.33 1.50
CA ILE A 267 8.78 15.71 2.66
C ILE A 267 7.61 14.77 2.94
N PHE A 268 7.50 13.66 2.19
CA PHE A 268 6.39 12.71 2.31
C PHE A 268 6.30 12.04 3.70
N GLY A 269 7.44 11.89 4.38
CA GLY A 269 7.49 11.41 5.76
C GLY A 269 6.65 12.25 6.73
N LEU A 270 6.59 13.58 6.53
CA LEU A 270 5.72 14.47 7.31
C LEU A 270 4.25 14.16 7.06
N GLN A 271 3.87 14.05 5.78
CA GLN A 271 2.49 13.69 5.41
C GLN A 271 2.08 12.36 6.01
N ARG A 272 2.93 11.32 5.89
CA ARG A 272 2.62 9.98 6.41
C ARG A 272 2.45 9.98 7.92
N ALA A 273 3.31 10.66 8.66
CA ALA A 273 3.17 10.80 10.11
C ALA A 273 1.86 11.50 10.50
N CYS A 274 1.56 12.67 9.90
CA CYS A 274 0.36 13.43 10.20
C CYS A 274 -0.92 12.70 9.77
N GLN A 275 -0.94 12.08 8.59
CA GLN A 275 -2.09 11.36 8.06
C GLN A 275 -2.44 10.13 8.90
N ASN A 276 -1.43 9.34 9.32
CA ASN A 276 -1.65 8.20 10.20
C ASN A 276 -2.08 8.63 11.61
N MET A 277 -1.62 9.80 12.08
CA MET A 277 -2.14 10.39 13.32
C MET A 277 -3.62 10.73 13.22
N PHE A 278 -4.10 11.30 12.10
CA PHE A 278 -5.53 11.52 11.91
C PHE A 278 -6.33 10.21 12.00
N VAL A 279 -5.80 9.13 11.42
CA VAL A 279 -6.43 7.79 11.53
C VAL A 279 -6.45 7.32 12.99
N ALA A 280 -5.30 7.40 13.68
CA ALA A 280 -5.17 6.99 15.08
C ALA A 280 -6.09 7.76 16.03
N LEU A 281 -6.37 9.03 15.72
CA LEU A 281 -7.26 9.92 16.48
C LEU A 281 -8.73 9.86 16.02
N GLY A 282 -9.10 8.89 15.16
CA GLY A 282 -10.46 8.69 14.67
C GLY A 282 -10.94 9.70 13.61
N GLN A 283 -10.03 10.49 13.02
CA GLN A 283 -10.35 11.51 12.02
C GLN A 283 -10.22 10.95 10.57
N ALA A 284 -10.82 9.79 10.32
CA ALA A 284 -10.71 9.08 9.04
C ALA A 284 -11.15 9.93 7.83
N LYS A 285 -12.17 10.78 7.96
CA LYS A 285 -12.66 11.65 6.88
C LYS A 285 -11.59 12.61 6.37
N ILE A 286 -10.76 13.15 7.28
CA ILE A 286 -9.67 14.06 6.92
C ILE A 286 -8.57 13.29 6.18
N SER A 287 -8.24 12.09 6.66
CA SER A 287 -7.24 11.22 6.00
C SER A 287 -7.66 10.87 4.57
N ILE A 288 -8.95 10.54 4.35
CA ILE A 288 -9.50 10.27 3.02
C ILE A 288 -9.41 11.52 2.14
N PHE A 289 -9.81 12.68 2.66
CA PHE A 289 -9.72 13.93 1.91
C PHE A 289 -8.30 14.22 1.42
N ILE A 290 -7.29 14.07 2.30
CA ILE A 290 -5.88 14.26 1.93
C ILE A 290 -5.44 13.27 0.86
N ALA A 291 -5.85 11.99 0.95
CA ALA A 291 -5.52 10.99 -0.05
C ALA A 291 -6.14 11.34 -1.43
N LEU A 292 -7.41 11.74 -1.46
CA LEU A 292 -8.09 12.16 -2.69
C LEU A 292 -7.52 13.48 -3.23
N LEU A 293 -7.19 14.43 -2.36
CA LEU A 293 -6.52 15.68 -2.75
C LEU A 293 -5.23 15.38 -3.52
N ARG A 294 -4.39 14.52 -2.97
CA ARG A 294 -3.10 14.16 -3.56
C ARG A 294 -3.26 13.49 -4.93
N LYS A 295 -4.07 12.44 -5.01
CA LYS A 295 -4.12 11.56 -6.18
C LYS A 295 -5.14 12.00 -7.24
N VAL A 296 -6.34 12.41 -6.83
CA VAL A 296 -7.44 12.72 -7.75
C VAL A 296 -7.45 14.21 -8.11
N ILE A 297 -7.38 15.08 -7.10
CA ILE A 297 -7.58 16.51 -7.31
C ILE A 297 -6.31 17.17 -7.86
N LEU A 298 -5.13 16.74 -7.42
CA LEU A 298 -3.87 17.33 -7.87
C LEU A 298 -3.21 16.52 -8.98
N LEU A 299 -2.88 15.24 -8.72
CA LEU A 299 -2.04 14.48 -9.61
C LEU A 299 -2.67 14.24 -10.98
N ILE A 300 -3.92 13.78 -11.06
CA ILE A 300 -4.55 13.48 -12.35
C ILE A 300 -4.65 14.73 -13.24
N PRO A 301 -5.16 15.88 -12.77
CA PRO A 301 -5.20 17.08 -13.61
C PRO A 301 -3.79 17.58 -13.98
N LEU A 302 -2.82 17.55 -13.06
CA LEU A 302 -1.46 17.97 -13.36
C LEU A 302 -0.78 17.04 -14.39
N ALA A 303 -0.99 15.72 -14.30
CA ALA A 303 -0.45 14.75 -15.24
C ALA A 303 -1.03 14.90 -16.66
N LEU A 304 -2.22 15.47 -16.79
CA LEU A 304 -2.85 15.76 -18.09
C LEU A 304 -2.47 17.16 -18.63
N ILE A 305 -2.29 18.14 -17.75
CA ILE A 305 -2.05 19.54 -18.15
C ILE A 305 -0.56 19.83 -18.37
N LEU A 306 0.32 19.43 -17.42
CA LEU A 306 1.74 19.76 -17.48
C LEU A 306 2.49 19.22 -18.71
N PRO A 307 2.16 18.05 -19.27
CA PRO A 307 2.81 17.58 -20.49
C PRO A 307 2.66 18.52 -21.68
N HIS A 308 1.57 19.29 -21.76
CA HIS A 308 1.37 20.27 -22.83
C HIS A 308 2.37 21.44 -22.78
N TYR A 309 2.90 21.76 -21.57
CA TYR A 309 3.83 22.88 -21.38
C TYR A 309 5.29 22.42 -21.23
N MET A 310 5.51 21.25 -20.63
CA MET A 310 6.84 20.78 -20.24
C MET A 310 7.22 19.44 -20.92
N GLY A 311 6.40 18.94 -21.82
CA GLY A 311 6.63 17.65 -22.47
C GLY A 311 6.68 16.51 -21.43
N VAL A 312 7.54 15.52 -21.66
CA VAL A 312 7.69 14.35 -20.80
C VAL A 312 8.05 14.70 -19.34
N THR A 313 8.81 15.76 -19.12
CA THR A 313 9.20 16.25 -17.78
C THR A 313 7.96 16.65 -16.98
N GLY A 314 6.92 17.17 -17.65
CA GLY A 314 5.66 17.55 -17.02
C GLY A 314 4.91 16.39 -16.37
N VAL A 315 4.98 15.19 -16.97
CA VAL A 315 4.34 13.99 -16.39
C VAL A 315 5.03 13.61 -15.06
N TYR A 316 6.36 13.61 -15.02
CA TYR A 316 7.10 13.29 -13.79
C TYR A 316 6.98 14.40 -12.73
N ALA A 317 6.98 15.66 -13.17
CA ALA A 317 6.82 16.81 -12.26
C ALA A 317 5.41 16.83 -11.61
N ALA A 318 4.39 16.30 -12.29
CA ALA A 318 3.04 16.21 -11.74
C ALA A 318 3.00 15.44 -10.42
N GLU A 319 3.71 14.30 -10.32
CA GLU A 319 3.81 13.53 -9.06
C GLU A 319 4.50 14.35 -7.98
N ALA A 320 5.66 14.95 -8.28
CA ALA A 320 6.42 15.74 -7.31
C ALA A 320 5.63 16.94 -6.77
N ILE A 321 4.95 17.67 -7.63
CA ILE A 321 4.13 18.84 -7.25
C ILE A 321 2.94 18.40 -6.41
N SER A 322 2.27 17.32 -6.82
CA SER A 322 1.14 16.77 -6.09
C SER A 322 1.54 16.30 -4.69
N ASP A 323 2.64 15.54 -4.59
CA ASP A 323 3.15 15.03 -3.31
C ASP A 323 3.58 16.15 -2.38
N ALA A 324 4.34 17.12 -2.88
CA ALA A 324 4.76 18.28 -2.09
C ALA A 324 3.57 19.09 -1.57
N THR A 325 2.62 19.41 -2.47
CA THR A 325 1.44 20.18 -2.10
C THR A 325 0.58 19.45 -1.07
N ALA A 326 0.33 18.15 -1.27
CA ALA A 326 -0.44 17.34 -0.33
C ALA A 326 0.28 17.19 1.02
N ALA A 327 1.61 17.06 1.03
CA ALA A 327 2.39 16.99 2.26
C ALA A 327 2.30 18.28 3.06
N ILE A 328 2.43 19.44 2.41
CA ILE A 328 2.29 20.75 3.04
C ILE A 328 0.87 20.93 3.58
N CYS A 329 -0.16 20.68 2.75
CA CYS A 329 -1.56 20.81 3.16
C CYS A 329 -1.91 19.91 4.34
N CYS A 330 -1.48 18.63 4.30
CA CYS A 330 -1.71 17.69 5.38
C CYS A 330 -1.05 18.13 6.68
N THR A 331 0.20 18.57 6.61
CA THR A 331 0.98 19.00 7.77
C THR A 331 0.38 20.25 8.40
N LEU A 332 0.05 21.26 7.60
CA LEU A 332 -0.58 22.49 8.08
C LEU A 332 -1.95 22.20 8.71
N LEU A 333 -2.78 21.39 8.05
CA LEU A 333 -4.09 21.00 8.57
C LEU A 333 -3.96 20.22 9.87
N PHE A 334 -2.97 19.36 9.98
CA PHE A 334 -2.72 18.58 11.19
C PHE A 334 -2.34 19.49 12.37
N PHE A 335 -1.35 20.36 12.21
CA PHE A 335 -0.94 21.26 13.29
C PHE A 335 -2.04 22.25 13.71
N TRP A 336 -2.92 22.63 12.78
CA TRP A 336 -4.09 23.46 13.11
C TRP A 336 -5.18 22.70 13.89
N GLN A 337 -5.39 21.42 13.57
CA GLN A 337 -6.46 20.62 14.19
C GLN A 337 -6.00 19.85 15.43
N PHE A 338 -4.74 19.43 15.50
CA PHE A 338 -4.22 18.59 16.57
C PHE A 338 -4.46 19.15 17.98
N PRO A 339 -4.23 20.45 18.25
CA PRO A 339 -4.55 21.02 19.57
C PRO A 339 -6.05 20.95 19.91
N LYS A 340 -6.91 21.15 18.90
CA LYS A 340 -8.37 21.09 19.07
C LYS A 340 -8.86 19.67 19.36
N ILE A 341 -8.27 18.67 18.70
CA ILE A 341 -8.59 17.25 18.93
C ILE A 341 -8.16 16.83 20.33
N LEU A 342 -6.95 17.21 20.74
CA LEU A 342 -6.46 16.94 22.10
C LEU A 342 -7.25 17.69 23.17
N GLY A 343 -7.79 18.88 22.86
CA GLY A 343 -8.66 19.64 23.77
C GLY A 343 -9.94 18.90 24.15
N LYS A 344 -10.50 18.12 23.21
CA LYS A 344 -11.75 17.36 23.42
C LYS A 344 -11.61 16.17 24.39
N ILE A 345 -10.40 15.69 24.65
CA ILE A 345 -10.15 14.56 25.57
C ILE A 345 -10.65 14.90 27.02
N GLN A 346 -10.63 16.18 27.44
CA GLN A 346 -11.06 16.58 28.79
C GLN A 346 -12.58 16.48 29.02
N GLY A 347 -13.39 16.46 27.95
CA GLY A 347 -14.86 16.37 28.08
C GLY A 347 -15.39 14.97 28.36
N ASN A 348 -14.63 13.91 28.01
CA ASN A 348 -15.15 12.53 28.13
C ASN A 348 -14.84 11.87 29.50
N ILE A 349 -13.87 12.40 30.27
CA ILE A 349 -13.54 11.85 31.58
C ILE A 349 -14.54 12.26 32.66
N LEU A 350 -15.32 13.34 32.42
CA LEU A 350 -16.31 13.87 33.36
C LEU A 350 -17.74 13.28 33.20
N HIS A 351 -17.95 12.33 32.30
CA HIS A 351 -19.26 11.72 32.04
C HIS A 351 -19.32 10.19 32.25
N THR A 352 -18.36 9.62 32.99
CA THR A 352 -18.37 8.20 33.41
C THR A 352 -18.33 8.06 34.92
N ASP A 353 -19.15 8.86 35.64
CA ASP A 353 -19.56 8.61 37.03
C ASP A 353 -21.02 8.18 37.07
#